data_1cbe2b489e322fc5d11b8afd74a09272
#
_entry.id   1cbe2b489e322fc5d11b8afd74a09272
#
_cell.length_a   1.000
_cell.length_b   1.000
_cell.length_c   1.000
_cell.angle_alpha   90.00
_cell.angle_beta   90.00
_cell.angle_gamma   90.00
#
_symmetry.space_group_name_H-M   'P 1'
#
loop_
_entity.id
_entity.type
_entity.pdbx_description
1 polymer ?
#
loop_
_entity_poly.entity_id
_entity_poly.type
_entity_poly.pdbx_seq_one_letter_code
_entity_poly.pdbx_strand_id
1 'polypeptide(L)'
;MLTPPPDLKITRLPHNKSVEDMLAEGEVDALIHSDIIKPMEAGDPRVARLWPDYKAEEIRFYKKTQIFPIMHVMGIRQEIVDRHPWIPINLFHAFEKSKAIGMRRMENPRIVPLAWYLEAWNEQQEILGPDPWEYGLGDKNKHNMNTIAGYSHEQGLTKHRWTTDDLFTSTFQGRKRGDEWRI
;
A
#
# COMPACT_ATOMS: atom_id res chain seq x y z
N MET A 1 -18.97 14.26 -2.85
CA MET A 1 -19.02 13.66 -1.49
C MET A 1 -19.60 12.28 -1.65
N LEU A 2 -18.96 11.25 -1.13
CA LEU A 2 -19.49 9.88 -1.18
C LEU A 2 -20.72 9.79 -0.28
N THR A 3 -21.78 9.16 -0.77
CA THR A 3 -22.96 8.86 0.03
C THR A 3 -22.77 7.46 0.62
N PRO A 4 -22.67 7.33 1.95
CA PRO A 4 -22.49 6.01 2.55
C PRO A 4 -23.72 5.13 2.33
N PRO A 5 -23.58 3.80 2.38
CA PRO A 5 -24.71 2.88 2.39
C PRO A 5 -25.72 3.24 3.51
N PRO A 6 -27.02 3.13 3.26
CA PRO A 6 -28.05 3.63 4.19
C PRO A 6 -28.14 2.84 5.51
N ASP A 7 -27.58 1.64 5.55
CA ASP A 7 -27.52 0.75 6.72
C ASP A 7 -26.34 1.05 7.64
N LEU A 8 -25.42 1.92 7.22
CA LEU A 8 -24.24 2.31 8.01
C LEU A 8 -24.51 3.61 8.78
N LYS A 9 -24.29 3.57 10.10
CA LYS A 9 -24.29 4.78 10.94
C LYS A 9 -22.93 5.44 10.89
N ILE A 10 -22.79 6.44 10.00
CA ILE A 10 -21.55 7.21 9.86
C ILE A 10 -21.78 8.60 10.44
N THR A 11 -20.99 8.97 11.43
CA THR A 11 -20.99 10.31 12.04
C THR A 11 -19.68 11.02 11.73
N ARG A 12 -19.77 12.27 11.30
CA ARG A 12 -18.57 13.10 11.09
C ARG A 12 -17.98 13.51 12.42
N LEU A 13 -16.66 13.43 12.48
CA LEU A 13 -15.91 13.95 13.63
C LEU A 13 -16.13 15.48 13.76
N PRO A 14 -16.43 16.01 14.97
CA PRO A 14 -16.42 17.43 15.23
C PRO A 14 -15.05 18.05 14.94
N HIS A 15 -15.03 19.25 14.38
CA HIS A 15 -13.78 19.94 14.01
C HIS A 15 -12.81 20.21 15.17
N ASN A 16 -13.30 20.20 16.38
CA ASN A 16 -12.53 20.47 17.61
C ASN A 16 -12.10 19.19 18.35
N LYS A 17 -12.36 18.00 17.79
CA LYS A 17 -11.97 16.73 18.40
C LYS A 17 -10.99 15.99 17.52
N SER A 18 -10.02 15.33 18.15
CA SER A 18 -9.14 14.34 17.53
C SER A 18 -9.70 12.95 17.76
N VAL A 19 -9.73 12.10 16.73
CA VAL A 19 -10.15 10.71 16.88
C VAL A 19 -9.21 9.91 17.79
N GLU A 20 -7.94 10.31 17.87
CA GLU A 20 -6.94 9.72 18.75
C GLU A 20 -7.25 9.99 20.23
N ASP A 21 -7.66 11.24 20.53
CA ASP A 21 -8.08 11.63 21.88
C ASP A 21 -9.38 10.92 22.26
N MET A 22 -10.34 10.84 21.34
CA MET A 22 -11.60 10.11 21.56
C MET A 22 -11.36 8.62 21.87
N LEU A 23 -10.37 7.98 21.26
CA LEU A 23 -9.99 6.62 21.60
C LEU A 23 -9.42 6.55 23.02
N ALA A 24 -8.51 7.44 23.38
CA ALA A 24 -7.91 7.48 24.72
C ALA A 24 -8.93 7.79 25.83
N GLU A 25 -9.97 8.56 25.51
CA GLU A 25 -11.06 8.94 26.41
C GLU A 25 -12.20 7.91 26.44
N GLY A 26 -12.16 6.90 25.56
CA GLY A 26 -13.19 5.85 25.49
C GLY A 26 -14.50 6.30 24.81
N GLU A 27 -14.46 7.40 24.04
CA GLU A 27 -15.61 7.84 23.22
C GLU A 27 -15.78 6.97 21.96
N VAL A 28 -14.69 6.31 21.52
CA VAL A 28 -14.71 5.28 20.47
C VAL A 28 -13.95 4.04 20.96
N ASP A 29 -14.43 2.86 20.56
CA ASP A 29 -13.89 1.58 21.01
C ASP A 29 -12.66 1.15 20.23
N ALA A 30 -12.52 1.56 18.98
CA ALA A 30 -11.41 1.20 18.10
C ALA A 30 -11.14 2.28 17.05
N LEU A 31 -9.92 2.28 16.55
CA LEU A 31 -9.45 3.21 15.52
C LEU A 31 -8.64 2.45 14.45
N ILE A 32 -8.94 2.74 13.17
CA ILE A 32 -8.08 2.37 12.05
C ILE A 32 -7.36 3.66 11.60
N HIS A 33 -6.03 3.65 11.67
CA HIS A 33 -5.21 4.81 11.35
C HIS A 33 -3.97 4.41 10.56
N SER A 34 -3.46 5.30 9.70
CA SER A 34 -2.28 5.07 8.86
C SER A 34 -0.96 5.22 9.62
N ASP A 35 -0.97 6.02 10.70
CA ASP A 35 0.22 6.37 11.48
C ASP A 35 0.13 5.80 12.91
N ILE A 36 1.27 5.85 13.62
CA ILE A 36 1.27 5.61 15.05
C ILE A 36 0.61 6.83 15.72
N ILE A 37 -0.44 6.57 16.48
CA ILE A 37 -1.22 7.63 17.12
C ILE A 37 -0.51 8.17 18.37
N LYS A 38 -0.70 9.46 18.66
CA LYS A 38 -0.04 10.17 19.78
C LYS A 38 -0.17 9.47 21.14
N PRO A 39 -1.34 8.96 21.56
CA PRO A 39 -1.42 8.21 22.82
C PRO A 39 -0.50 6.98 22.85
N MET A 40 -0.34 6.26 21.75
CA MET A 40 0.59 5.14 21.67
C MET A 40 2.06 5.58 21.74
N GLU A 41 2.43 6.66 21.04
CA GLU A 41 3.77 7.25 21.11
C GLU A 41 4.12 7.70 22.53
N ALA A 42 3.13 8.22 23.26
CA ALA A 42 3.26 8.65 24.65
C ALA A 42 3.26 7.47 25.66
N GLY A 43 3.03 6.24 25.21
CA GLY A 43 2.94 5.07 26.09
C GLY A 43 1.69 5.07 26.97
N ASP A 44 0.58 5.66 26.52
CA ASP A 44 -0.67 5.71 27.27
C ASP A 44 -1.24 4.28 27.46
N PRO A 45 -1.38 3.79 28.70
CA PRO A 45 -1.84 2.43 28.97
C PRO A 45 -3.31 2.17 28.60
N ARG A 46 -4.08 3.21 28.30
CA ARG A 46 -5.48 3.08 27.88
C ARG A 46 -5.63 2.64 26.44
N VAL A 47 -4.55 2.71 25.66
CA VAL A 47 -4.56 2.43 24.21
C VAL A 47 -3.56 1.31 23.91
N ALA A 48 -3.99 0.32 23.15
CA ALA A 48 -3.15 -0.79 22.74
C ALA A 48 -3.45 -1.22 21.31
N ARG A 49 -2.52 -1.94 20.68
CA ARG A 49 -2.79 -2.59 19.39
C ARG A 49 -3.81 -3.71 19.57
N LEU A 50 -4.72 -3.85 18.60
CA LEU A 50 -5.71 -4.93 18.59
C LEU A 50 -5.02 -6.32 18.63
N TRP A 51 -3.93 -6.46 17.89
CA TRP A 51 -3.06 -7.65 17.93
C TRP A 51 -1.71 -7.28 18.54
N PRO A 52 -1.39 -7.78 19.75
CA PRO A 52 -0.08 -7.52 20.35
C PRO A 52 1.09 -7.98 19.47
N ASP A 53 1.00 -9.16 18.86
CA ASP A 53 1.92 -9.65 17.84
C ASP A 53 1.35 -9.38 16.43
N TYR A 54 1.31 -8.10 16.06
CA TYR A 54 0.81 -7.68 14.76
C TYR A 54 1.64 -8.25 13.59
N LYS A 55 2.96 -8.45 13.79
CA LYS A 55 3.83 -9.02 12.76
C LYS A 55 3.41 -10.45 12.40
N ALA A 56 3.14 -11.28 13.38
CA ALA A 56 2.67 -12.65 13.15
C ALA A 56 1.32 -12.65 12.41
N GLU A 57 0.40 -11.74 12.77
CA GLU A 57 -0.88 -11.61 12.09
C GLU A 57 -0.76 -11.12 10.65
N GLU A 58 0.12 -10.15 10.37
CA GLU A 58 0.39 -9.67 9.03
C GLU A 58 1.02 -10.76 8.15
N ILE A 59 1.95 -11.55 8.69
CA ILE A 59 2.54 -12.70 8.00
C ILE A 59 1.47 -13.75 7.72
N ARG A 60 0.59 -14.05 8.68
CA ARG A 60 -0.52 -14.99 8.52
C ARG A 60 -1.48 -14.52 7.42
N PHE A 61 -1.84 -13.24 7.43
CA PHE A 61 -2.67 -12.63 6.41
C PHE A 61 -2.05 -12.75 5.02
N TYR A 62 -0.77 -12.36 4.88
CA TYR A 62 -0.05 -12.48 3.61
C TYR A 62 0.00 -13.93 3.10
N LYS A 63 0.36 -14.89 3.95
CA LYS A 63 0.40 -16.32 3.57
C LYS A 63 -0.96 -16.83 3.09
N LYS A 64 -2.05 -16.36 3.70
CA LYS A 64 -3.43 -16.74 3.35
C LYS A 64 -3.90 -16.08 2.07
N THR A 65 -3.61 -14.81 1.86
CA THR A 65 -4.24 -13.98 0.82
C THR A 65 -3.32 -13.63 -0.33
N GLN A 66 -2.01 -13.73 -0.13
CA GLN A 66 -0.97 -13.23 -1.03
C GLN A 66 -1.10 -11.72 -1.32
N ILE A 67 -1.76 -10.99 -0.42
CA ILE A 67 -1.93 -9.54 -0.51
C ILE A 67 -0.82 -8.86 0.30
N PHE A 68 0.00 -8.09 -0.40
CA PHE A 68 0.89 -7.09 0.16
C PHE A 68 0.38 -5.72 -0.30
N PRO A 69 -0.21 -4.89 0.58
CA PRO A 69 -0.95 -3.71 0.18
C PRO A 69 -0.11 -2.71 -0.60
N ILE A 70 -0.64 -2.24 -1.74
CA ILE A 70 -0.03 -1.18 -2.55
C ILE A 70 -0.34 0.16 -1.86
N MET A 71 0.71 0.89 -1.48
CA MET A 71 0.57 2.15 -0.75
C MET A 71 0.33 3.35 -1.67
N HIS A 72 0.88 3.34 -2.89
CA HIS A 72 0.84 4.49 -3.79
C HIS A 72 0.66 4.07 -5.24
N VAL A 73 0.01 4.94 -6.00
CA VAL A 73 -0.08 4.85 -7.47
C VAL A 73 0.38 6.16 -8.08
N MET A 74 0.94 6.09 -9.29
CA MET A 74 1.35 7.27 -10.05
C MET A 74 0.22 7.68 -11.01
N GLY A 75 -0.25 8.92 -10.87
CA GLY A 75 -1.17 9.55 -11.82
C GLY A 75 -0.46 10.53 -12.74
N ILE A 76 -0.77 10.47 -14.04
CA ILE A 76 -0.30 11.42 -15.04
C ILE A 76 -1.52 12.01 -15.73
N ARG A 77 -1.54 13.32 -15.93
CA ARG A 77 -2.65 13.98 -16.65
C ARG A 77 -2.76 13.42 -18.07
N GLN A 78 -3.97 13.05 -18.49
CA GLN A 78 -4.23 12.44 -19.79
C GLN A 78 -3.69 13.28 -20.94
N GLU A 79 -3.87 14.61 -20.92
CA GLU A 79 -3.37 15.53 -21.95
C GLU A 79 -1.84 15.49 -22.14
N ILE A 80 -1.08 15.10 -21.08
CA ILE A 80 0.37 14.93 -21.18
C ILE A 80 0.69 13.61 -21.87
N VAL A 81 -0.05 12.55 -21.51
CA VAL A 81 0.12 11.23 -22.13
C VAL A 81 -0.23 11.28 -23.62
N ASP A 82 -1.29 11.98 -23.97
CA ASP A 82 -1.73 12.12 -25.38
C ASP A 82 -0.70 12.85 -26.24
N ARG A 83 -0.09 13.91 -25.70
CA ARG A 83 0.96 14.67 -26.40
C ARG A 83 2.32 13.97 -26.38
N HIS A 84 2.60 13.20 -25.34
CA HIS A 84 3.90 12.59 -25.08
C HIS A 84 3.74 11.15 -24.59
N PRO A 85 3.32 10.21 -25.44
CA PRO A 85 2.99 8.82 -25.04
C PRO A 85 4.19 8.02 -24.52
N TRP A 86 5.40 8.52 -24.70
CA TRP A 86 6.63 7.94 -24.17
C TRP A 86 6.88 8.26 -22.68
N ILE A 87 6.23 9.29 -22.10
CA ILE A 87 6.47 9.71 -20.72
C ILE A 87 6.14 8.60 -19.70
N PRO A 88 4.99 7.92 -19.74
CA PRO A 88 4.67 6.89 -18.75
C PRO A 88 5.72 5.79 -18.68
N ILE A 89 6.16 5.31 -19.84
CA ILE A 89 7.15 4.23 -19.91
C ILE A 89 8.52 4.66 -19.40
N ASN A 90 8.96 5.87 -19.75
CA ASN A 90 10.26 6.38 -19.30
C ASN A 90 10.27 6.66 -17.79
N LEU A 91 9.16 7.16 -17.24
CA LEU A 91 9.02 7.31 -15.79
C LEU A 91 9.05 5.96 -15.07
N PHE A 92 8.34 4.96 -15.59
CA PHE A 92 8.38 3.60 -15.05
C PHE A 92 9.82 3.08 -14.99
N HIS A 93 10.58 3.17 -16.08
CA HIS A 93 11.98 2.73 -16.11
C HIS A 93 12.88 3.54 -15.17
N ALA A 94 12.64 4.85 -15.05
CA ALA A 94 13.39 5.68 -14.12
C ALA A 94 13.14 5.25 -12.67
N PHE A 95 11.89 4.95 -12.30
CA PHE A 95 11.55 4.45 -10.97
C PHE A 95 12.09 3.04 -10.72
N GLU A 96 12.00 2.12 -11.70
CA GLU A 96 12.61 0.79 -11.58
C GLU A 96 14.12 0.86 -11.36
N LYS A 97 14.80 1.71 -12.11
CA LYS A 97 16.25 1.94 -11.94
C LYS A 97 16.57 2.54 -10.56
N SER A 98 15.78 3.50 -10.10
CA SER A 98 15.92 4.11 -8.78
C SER A 98 15.71 3.07 -7.67
N LYS A 99 14.64 2.26 -7.78
CA LYS A 99 14.35 1.16 -6.85
C LYS A 99 15.51 0.16 -6.79
N ALA A 100 16.02 -0.26 -7.95
CA ALA A 100 17.15 -1.20 -8.01
C ALA A 100 18.42 -0.66 -7.31
N ILE A 101 18.69 0.64 -7.43
CA ILE A 101 19.79 1.29 -6.70
C ILE A 101 19.52 1.29 -5.19
N GLY A 102 18.29 1.62 -4.79
CA GLY A 102 17.86 1.61 -3.39
C GLY A 102 17.98 0.22 -2.78
N MET A 103 17.43 -0.80 -3.42
CA MET A 103 17.47 -2.19 -2.96
C MET A 103 18.90 -2.71 -2.80
N ARG A 104 19.78 -2.41 -3.76
CA ARG A 104 21.20 -2.78 -3.65
C ARG A 104 21.88 -2.12 -2.44
N ARG A 105 21.51 -0.88 -2.11
CA ARG A 105 22.03 -0.23 -0.90
C ARG A 105 21.54 -0.92 0.36
N MET A 106 20.28 -1.35 0.37
CA MET A 106 19.67 -2.05 1.50
C MET A 106 20.27 -3.45 1.77
N GLU A 107 20.96 -4.07 0.79
CA GLU A 107 21.72 -5.29 1.02
C GLU A 107 22.93 -5.08 1.93
N ASN A 108 23.38 -3.84 2.12
CA ASN A 108 24.50 -3.53 3.00
C ASN A 108 23.98 -3.31 4.45
N PRO A 109 24.32 -4.19 5.40
CA PRO A 109 23.85 -4.07 6.78
C PRO A 109 24.33 -2.81 7.52
N ARG A 110 25.26 -2.07 6.94
CA ARG A 110 25.77 -0.80 7.51
C ARG A 110 24.97 0.41 7.07
N ILE A 111 23.93 0.24 6.23
CA ILE A 111 23.13 1.34 5.71
C ILE A 111 22.32 2.05 6.82
N VAL A 112 21.95 1.32 7.85
CA VAL A 112 21.21 1.83 9.00
C VAL A 112 21.85 1.33 10.31
N PRO A 113 21.79 2.10 11.40
CA PRO A 113 22.36 1.71 12.70
C PRO A 113 21.41 0.78 13.48
N LEU A 114 21.00 -0.34 12.87
CA LEU A 114 20.14 -1.35 13.48
C LEU A 114 20.94 -2.67 13.64
N ALA A 115 21.07 -3.15 14.86
CA ALA A 115 21.87 -4.33 15.17
C ALA A 115 21.39 -5.60 14.46
N TRP A 116 20.07 -5.77 14.34
CA TRP A 116 19.42 -6.96 13.75
C TRP A 116 18.86 -6.68 12.35
N TYR A 117 19.41 -5.69 11.65
CA TYR A 117 18.93 -5.32 10.32
C TYR A 117 19.00 -6.46 9.30
N LEU A 118 20.13 -7.20 9.29
CA LEU A 118 20.34 -8.27 8.31
C LEU A 118 19.35 -9.42 8.49
N GLU A 119 19.07 -9.77 9.72
CA GLU A 119 18.06 -10.80 10.04
C GLU A 119 16.68 -10.38 9.59
N ALA A 120 16.28 -9.14 9.88
CA ALA A 120 14.99 -8.60 9.45
C ALA A 120 14.90 -8.53 7.91
N TRP A 121 15.99 -8.16 7.23
CA TRP A 121 16.08 -8.15 5.78
C TRP A 121 15.91 -9.56 5.20
N ASN A 122 16.62 -10.54 5.72
CA ASN A 122 16.57 -11.93 5.25
C ASN A 122 15.19 -12.55 5.51
N GLU A 123 14.62 -12.35 6.68
CA GLU A 123 13.28 -12.83 7.02
C GLU A 123 12.22 -12.25 6.07
N GLN A 124 12.31 -10.94 5.73
CA GLN A 124 11.43 -10.33 4.76
C GLN A 124 11.54 -11.00 3.38
N GLN A 125 12.77 -11.29 2.91
CA GLN A 125 12.99 -11.97 1.64
C GLN A 125 12.39 -13.39 1.63
N GLU A 126 12.50 -14.11 2.74
CA GLU A 126 11.91 -15.45 2.87
C GLU A 126 10.38 -15.41 2.83
N ILE A 127 9.76 -14.43 3.46
CA ILE A 127 8.30 -14.34 3.60
C ILE A 127 7.66 -13.74 2.35
N LEU A 128 8.17 -12.61 1.88
CA LEU A 128 7.55 -11.79 0.83
C LEU A 128 8.16 -12.01 -0.55
N GLY A 129 9.31 -12.68 -0.62
CA GLY A 129 10.10 -12.85 -1.83
C GLY A 129 11.05 -11.69 -2.10
N PRO A 130 11.80 -11.76 -3.22
CA PRO A 130 12.91 -10.84 -3.50
C PRO A 130 12.48 -9.42 -3.84
N ASP A 131 11.24 -9.21 -4.26
CA ASP A 131 10.70 -7.89 -4.61
C ASP A 131 9.25 -7.75 -4.14
N PRO A 132 9.02 -7.48 -2.85
CA PRO A 132 7.67 -7.22 -2.35
C PRO A 132 7.08 -5.91 -2.86
N TRP A 133 7.92 -4.96 -3.28
CA TRP A 133 7.55 -3.67 -3.87
C TRP A 133 7.66 -3.67 -5.41
N GLU A 134 7.23 -4.75 -6.05
CA GLU A 134 7.18 -4.82 -7.50
C GLU A 134 6.37 -3.65 -8.09
N TYR A 135 6.95 -2.95 -9.07
CA TYR A 135 6.23 -1.92 -9.82
C TYR A 135 5.50 -2.52 -11.01
N GLY A 136 4.54 -1.75 -11.54
CA GLY A 136 3.77 -2.15 -12.72
C GLY A 136 2.59 -3.08 -12.40
N LEU A 137 2.08 -3.73 -13.44
CA LEU A 137 0.86 -4.53 -13.41
C LEU A 137 1.15 -6.04 -13.58
N GLY A 138 2.13 -6.55 -12.82
CA GLY A 138 2.35 -7.99 -12.68
C GLY A 138 1.18 -8.67 -11.96
N ASP A 139 1.15 -10.00 -11.95
CA ASP A 139 0.02 -10.78 -11.41
C ASP A 139 -0.28 -10.45 -9.94
N LYS A 140 0.76 -10.24 -9.11
CA LYS A 140 0.60 -9.83 -7.71
C LYS A 140 -0.11 -8.48 -7.59
N ASN A 141 0.32 -7.48 -8.34
CA ASN A 141 -0.26 -6.15 -8.30
C ASN A 141 -1.68 -6.13 -8.86
N LYS A 142 -1.96 -6.89 -9.93
CA LYS A 142 -3.32 -7.09 -10.44
C LYS A 142 -4.23 -7.72 -9.39
N HIS A 143 -3.75 -8.75 -8.69
CA HIS A 143 -4.50 -9.37 -7.60
C HIS A 143 -4.84 -8.36 -6.48
N ASN A 144 -3.85 -7.61 -6.01
CA ASN A 144 -4.03 -6.58 -4.99
C ASN A 144 -5.02 -5.50 -5.43
N MET A 145 -4.85 -4.96 -6.62
CA MET A 145 -5.69 -3.88 -7.14
C MET A 145 -7.13 -4.33 -7.41
N ASN A 146 -7.32 -5.50 -7.99
CA ASN A 146 -8.67 -6.06 -8.22
C ASN A 146 -9.37 -6.39 -6.90
N THR A 147 -8.63 -6.79 -5.87
CA THR A 147 -9.18 -7.06 -4.55
C THR A 147 -9.69 -5.76 -3.90
N ILE A 148 -8.89 -4.70 -3.87
CA ILE A 148 -9.34 -3.42 -3.29
C ILE A 148 -10.48 -2.78 -4.10
N ALA A 149 -10.45 -2.89 -5.43
CA ALA A 149 -11.54 -2.43 -6.29
C ALA A 149 -12.85 -3.21 -6.02
N GLY A 150 -12.74 -4.52 -5.76
CA GLY A 150 -13.85 -5.36 -5.33
C GLY A 150 -14.44 -4.89 -4.00
N TYR A 151 -13.60 -4.69 -2.98
CA TYR A 151 -14.02 -4.18 -1.68
C TYR A 151 -14.68 -2.80 -1.79
N SER A 152 -14.13 -1.90 -2.60
CA SER A 152 -14.70 -0.58 -2.85
C SER A 152 -16.13 -0.65 -3.41
N HIS A 153 -16.37 -1.59 -4.31
CA HIS A 153 -17.70 -1.82 -4.87
C HIS A 153 -18.65 -2.48 -3.86
N GLU A 154 -18.20 -3.53 -3.18
CA GLU A 154 -18.99 -4.27 -2.18
C GLU A 154 -19.42 -3.38 -1.01
N GLN A 155 -18.58 -2.42 -0.62
CA GLN A 155 -18.85 -1.43 0.42
C GLN A 155 -19.67 -0.22 -0.08
N GLY A 156 -20.08 -0.20 -1.35
CA GLY A 156 -20.87 0.89 -1.92
C GLY A 156 -20.11 2.21 -2.17
N LEU A 157 -18.76 2.19 -2.10
CA LEU A 157 -17.93 3.36 -2.38
C LEU A 157 -17.89 3.68 -3.88
N THR A 158 -18.00 2.66 -4.73
CA THR A 158 -18.09 2.81 -6.17
C THR A 158 -19.35 2.12 -6.71
N LYS A 159 -20.03 2.75 -7.67
CA LYS A 159 -21.21 2.17 -8.34
C LYS A 159 -20.84 1.06 -9.32
N HIS A 160 -19.63 1.10 -9.84
CA HIS A 160 -19.10 0.14 -10.79
C HIS A 160 -17.96 -0.65 -10.16
N ARG A 161 -17.90 -1.96 -10.44
CA ARG A 161 -16.78 -2.80 -10.05
C ARG A 161 -15.66 -2.64 -11.07
N TRP A 162 -14.72 -1.77 -10.74
CA TRP A 162 -13.55 -1.52 -11.58
C TRP A 162 -12.57 -2.68 -11.55
N THR A 163 -11.87 -2.88 -12.66
CA THR A 163 -10.74 -3.79 -12.76
C THR A 163 -9.44 -3.02 -12.95
N THR A 164 -8.31 -3.69 -12.78
CA THR A 164 -7.00 -3.10 -13.07
C THR A 164 -6.91 -2.60 -14.51
N ASP A 165 -7.51 -3.32 -15.45
CA ASP A 165 -7.47 -2.98 -16.87
C ASP A 165 -8.32 -1.74 -17.20
N ASP A 166 -9.32 -1.43 -16.38
CA ASP A 166 -10.13 -0.21 -16.50
C ASP A 166 -9.42 1.02 -15.92
N LEU A 167 -8.59 0.83 -14.89
CA LEU A 167 -8.00 1.92 -14.11
C LEU A 167 -6.61 2.33 -14.59
N PHE A 168 -5.90 1.44 -15.27
CA PHE A 168 -4.52 1.69 -15.67
C PHE A 168 -4.32 1.63 -17.17
N THR A 169 -3.38 2.42 -17.67
CA THR A 169 -3.07 2.44 -19.11
C THR A 169 -2.51 1.10 -19.59
N SER A 170 -2.96 0.68 -20.77
CA SER A 170 -2.51 -0.54 -21.45
C SER A 170 -1.02 -0.57 -21.82
N THR A 171 -0.32 0.55 -21.75
CA THR A 171 1.12 0.65 -22.05
C THR A 171 1.97 -0.34 -21.25
N PHE A 172 1.48 -0.78 -20.09
CA PHE A 172 2.17 -1.73 -19.20
C PHE A 172 1.58 -3.15 -19.24
N GLN A 173 0.53 -3.37 -20.01
CA GLN A 173 -0.07 -4.69 -20.16
C GLN A 173 0.78 -5.55 -21.11
N GLY A 174 1.43 -6.58 -20.60
CA GLY A 174 1.98 -7.66 -21.41
C GLY A 174 3.49 -7.62 -21.71
N ARG A 175 4.31 -6.83 -21.00
CA ARG A 175 5.77 -6.94 -21.15
C ARG A 175 6.36 -7.85 -20.09
N LYS A 176 6.94 -8.97 -20.54
CA LYS A 176 7.67 -9.90 -19.68
C LYS A 176 9.01 -9.26 -19.26
N ARG A 177 9.43 -9.55 -18.03
CA ARG A 177 10.78 -9.28 -17.51
C ARG A 177 11.78 -9.86 -18.50
N GLY A 178 12.55 -9.03 -19.21
CA GLY A 178 13.55 -9.49 -20.17
C GLY A 178 13.54 -8.78 -21.54
N ASP A 179 12.58 -7.94 -21.83
CA ASP A 179 12.65 -7.10 -23.03
C ASP A 179 13.65 -5.97 -22.78
N GLU A 180 14.92 -6.23 -23.14
CA GLU A 180 15.99 -5.25 -23.07
C GLU A 180 15.67 -4.07 -23.99
N TRP A 181 15.61 -2.89 -23.39
CA TRP A 181 15.46 -1.65 -24.11
C TRP A 181 16.81 -1.23 -24.66
N ARG A 182 16.98 -1.36 -25.96
CA ARG A 182 18.02 -0.63 -26.66
C ARG A 182 17.57 0.83 -26.79
N ILE A 183 18.30 1.72 -26.11
CA ILE A 183 18.25 3.16 -26.34
C ILE A 183 19.04 3.45 -27.63
#